data_7b8c59ca57228bc0706cd93f21316428
#
_entry.id   7b8c59ca57228bc0706cd93f21316428
#
_cell.length_a   1.000
_cell.length_b   1.000
_cell.length_c   1.000
_cell.angle_alpha   90.00
_cell.angle_beta   90.00
_cell.angle_gamma   90.00
#
_symmetry.space_group_name_H-M   'P 1'
#
loop_
_entity.id
_entity.type
_entity.pdbx_description
1 polymer ?
#
loop_
_entity_poly.entity_id
_entity_poly.type
_entity_poly.pdbx_seq_one_letter_code
_entity_poly.pdbx_strand_id
1 'polypeptide(L)' 'MNHIFTVEGMTCGHCEKAVTKALLALDAQAKVLIDRAQNRVQVDSEKNREALAQAIAEEGYRVAD' A
#
# COMPACT_ATOMS: atom_id res chain seq x y z
N MET A 1 11.44 4.83 -6.45
CA MET A 1 11.63 3.42 -6.79
C MET A 1 10.31 2.69 -6.71
N ASN A 2 10.16 1.65 -7.49
CA ASN A 2 8.88 0.94 -7.61
C ASN A 2 8.88 -0.28 -6.69
N HIS A 3 7.93 -0.31 -5.75
CA HIS A 3 7.80 -1.40 -4.79
C HIS A 3 6.47 -2.11 -5.01
N ILE A 4 6.48 -3.43 -4.92
CA ILE A 4 5.28 -4.24 -5.05
C ILE A 4 5.09 -5.02 -3.76
N PHE A 5 3.88 -4.93 -3.20
CA PHE A 5 3.51 -5.63 -1.97
C PHE A 5 2.32 -6.53 -2.24
N THR A 6 2.30 -7.66 -1.57
CA THR A 6 1.10 -8.49 -1.49
C THR A 6 0.41 -8.12 -0.19
N VAL A 7 -0.80 -7.58 -0.29
CA VAL A 7 -1.54 -7.08 0.88
C VAL A 7 -2.86 -7.83 0.99
N GLU A 8 -3.06 -8.52 2.11
CA GLU A 8 -4.26 -9.30 2.36
C GLU A 8 -5.26 -8.49 3.18
N GLY A 9 -6.52 -8.75 2.95
CA GLY A 9 -7.59 -8.10 3.70
C GLY A 9 -8.24 -6.93 3.00
N MET A 10 -7.80 -6.59 1.80
CA MET A 10 -8.43 -5.53 1.02
C MET A 10 -9.65 -6.10 0.29
N THR A 11 -10.81 -6.01 0.93
CA THR A 11 -12.02 -6.65 0.42
C THR A 11 -12.98 -5.71 -0.29
N CYS A 12 -12.74 -4.40 -0.24
CA CYS A 12 -13.64 -3.43 -0.85
C CYS A 12 -12.90 -2.13 -1.23
N GLY A 13 -13.61 -1.23 -1.91
CA GLY A 13 -13.03 0.03 -2.33
C GLY A 13 -12.59 0.94 -1.18
N HIS A 14 -13.21 0.80 -0.02
CA HIS A 14 -12.79 1.58 1.15
C HIS A 14 -11.41 1.16 1.63
N CYS A 15 -11.11 -0.12 1.56
CA CYS A 15 -9.79 -0.64 1.92
C CYS A 15 -8.72 -0.08 0.98
N GLU A 16 -9.02 -0.08 -0.31
CA GLU A 16 -8.13 0.48 -1.31
C GLU A 16 -7.84 1.96 -1.03
N LYS A 17 -8.87 2.73 -0.72
CA LYS A 17 -8.71 4.15 -0.40
C LYS A 17 -7.90 4.35 0.87
N ALA A 18 -8.12 3.53 1.89
CA ALA A 18 -7.40 3.64 3.15
C ALA A 18 -5.91 3.40 2.95
N VAL A 19 -5.55 2.37 2.20
CA VAL A 19 -4.15 2.06 1.90
C VAL A 19 -3.52 3.19 1.08
N THR A 20 -4.21 3.66 0.05
CA THR A 20 -3.71 4.77 -0.77
C THR A 20 -3.46 6.00 0.08
N LYS A 21 -4.41 6.33 0.95
CA LYS A 21 -4.31 7.52 1.79
C LYS A 21 -3.15 7.40 2.78
N ALA A 22 -2.95 6.22 3.35
CA ALA A 22 -1.85 5.98 4.27
C ALA A 22 -0.50 6.17 3.59
N LEU A 23 -0.36 5.65 2.37
CA LEU A 23 0.87 5.79 1.62
C LEU A 23 1.13 7.22 1.18
N LEU A 24 0.09 7.95 0.78
CA LEU A 24 0.22 9.35 0.40
C LEU A 24 0.51 10.25 1.61
N ALA A 25 0.07 9.86 2.79
CA ALA A 25 0.40 10.58 4.01
C ALA A 25 1.89 10.46 4.33
N LEU A 26 2.48 9.31 3.98
CA LEU A 26 3.92 9.09 4.16
C LEU A 26 4.74 9.80 3.10
N ASP A 27 4.26 9.78 1.85
CA ASP A 27 4.93 10.42 0.72
C ASP A 27 3.87 10.95 -0.24
N ALA A 28 3.65 12.27 -0.18
CA ALA A 28 2.60 12.92 -0.97
C ALA A 28 2.83 12.81 -2.48
N GLN A 29 4.04 12.50 -2.91
CA GLN A 29 4.37 12.37 -4.32
C GLN A 29 4.39 10.92 -4.78
N ALA A 30 4.07 9.98 -3.91
CA ALA A 30 4.03 8.57 -4.25
C ALA A 30 2.93 8.29 -5.28
N LYS A 31 3.21 7.34 -6.16
CA LYS A 31 2.20 6.84 -7.09
C LYS A 31 1.77 5.46 -6.60
N VAL A 32 0.48 5.29 -6.38
CA VAL A 32 -0.07 4.07 -5.81
C VAL A 32 -1.03 3.44 -6.79
N LEU A 33 -0.82 2.18 -7.11
CA LEU A 33 -1.71 1.38 -7.93
C LEU A 33 -2.10 0.14 -7.14
N ILE A 34 -3.38 -0.11 -7.02
CA ILE A 34 -3.89 -1.24 -6.24
C ILE A 34 -4.69 -2.16 -7.12
N ASP A 35 -4.36 -3.46 -7.08
CA ASP A 35 -5.10 -4.51 -7.76
C ASP A 35 -5.63 -5.46 -6.70
N ARG A 36 -6.90 -5.27 -6.31
CA ARG A 36 -7.52 -6.09 -5.26
C ARG A 36 -7.74 -7.53 -5.67
N ALA A 37 -7.91 -7.75 -6.98
CA ALA A 37 -8.11 -9.11 -7.47
C ALA A 37 -6.89 -9.98 -7.24
N GLN A 38 -5.71 -9.38 -7.21
CA GLN A 38 -4.44 -10.09 -7.00
C GLN A 38 -3.82 -9.75 -5.64
N ASN A 39 -4.52 -9.01 -4.80
CA ASN A 39 -4.01 -8.55 -3.50
C ASN A 39 -2.70 -7.79 -3.63
N ARG A 40 -2.56 -7.03 -4.69
CA ARG A 40 -1.29 -6.37 -5.02
C ARG A 40 -1.39 -4.86 -4.83
N VAL A 41 -0.37 -4.29 -4.20
CA VAL A 41 -0.22 -2.84 -4.08
C VAL A 41 1.14 -2.48 -4.67
N GLN A 42 1.11 -1.62 -5.67
CA GLN A 42 2.33 -1.13 -6.32
C GLN A 42 2.52 0.33 -5.93
N VAL A 43 3.69 0.65 -5.38
CA VAL A 43 3.99 2.01 -4.91
C VAL A 43 5.28 2.48 -5.54
N ASP A 44 5.23 3.63 -6.20
CA ASP A 44 6.42 4.28 -6.73
C ASP A 44 6.75 5.43 -5.80
N SER A 45 7.77 5.25 -4.97
CA SER A 45 8.13 6.19 -3.92
C SER A 45 9.62 6.09 -3.62
N GLU A 46 10.22 7.17 -3.14
CA GLU A 46 11.60 7.18 -2.69
C GLU A 46 11.76 6.71 -1.25
N LYS A 47 10.65 6.53 -0.54
CA LYS A 47 10.69 5.99 0.82
C LYS A 47 11.12 4.52 0.77
N ASN A 48 11.72 4.04 1.86
CA ASN A 48 12.18 2.66 1.86
C ASN A 48 10.99 1.71 1.97
N ARG A 49 11.23 0.45 1.58
CA ARG A 49 10.18 -0.56 1.53
C ARG A 49 9.56 -0.81 2.91
N GLU A 50 10.37 -0.81 3.95
CA GLU A 50 9.88 -1.07 5.30
C GLU A 50 8.91 0.01 5.77
N ALA A 51 9.19 1.27 5.46
CA ALA A 51 8.32 2.38 5.84
C ALA A 51 6.98 2.27 5.13
N LEU A 52 6.99 1.90 3.85
CA LEU A 52 5.76 1.72 3.06
C LEU A 52 4.95 0.54 3.59
N ALA A 53 5.62 -0.57 3.87
CA ALA A 53 4.95 -1.76 4.40
C ALA A 53 4.33 -1.47 5.77
N GLN A 54 5.04 -0.74 6.61
CA GLN A 54 4.52 -0.37 7.93
C GLN A 54 3.28 0.51 7.82
N ALA A 55 3.29 1.47 6.89
CA ALA A 55 2.13 2.33 6.68
C ALA A 55 0.89 1.51 6.30
N ILE A 56 1.06 0.50 5.45
CA ILE A 56 -0.03 -0.38 5.07
C ILE A 56 -0.49 -1.21 6.27
N ALA A 57 0.45 -1.75 7.03
CA ALA A 57 0.13 -2.59 8.19
C ALA A 57 -0.62 -1.82 9.27
N GLU A 58 -0.29 -0.54 9.44
CA GLU A 58 -0.97 0.29 10.44
C GLU A 58 -2.43 0.54 10.12
N GLU A 59 -2.84 0.34 8.87
CA GLU A 59 -4.25 0.43 8.49
C GLU A 59 -5.01 -0.86 8.78
N GLY A 60 -4.35 -1.87 9.34
CA GLY A 60 -4.98 -3.12 9.73
C GLY A 60 -4.89 -4.21 8.68
N TYR A 61 -4.09 -4.02 7.64
CA TYR A 61 -3.93 -5.03 6.59
C TYR A 61 -2.65 -5.82 6.79
N ARG A 62 -2.64 -7.01 6.22
CA ARG A 62 -1.49 -7.89 6.33
C ARG A 62 -0.64 -7.79 5.09
N VAL A 63 0.62 -7.42 5.27
CA VAL A 63 1.60 -7.37 4.18
C VAL A 63 2.32 -8.72 4.17
N ALA A 64 2.18 -9.46 3.08
CA ALA A 64 2.65 -10.85 3.02
C ALA A 64 4.10 -10.99 2.56
N ASP A 65 4.72 -9.92 2.06
CA ASP A 65 6.14 -10.02 1.68
C ASP A 65 6.97 -8.82 2.08
#